data_62d84eac33dbb1b83f973164d7045e72
#
_entry.id   62d84eac33dbb1b83f973164d7045e72
#
_cell.length_a   1.000
_cell.length_b   1.000
_cell.length_c   1.000
_cell.angle_alpha   90.00
_cell.angle_beta   90.00
_cell.angle_gamma   90.00
#
_symmetry.space_group_name_H-M   'P 1'
#
loop_
_entity.id
_entity.type
_entity.pdbx_description
1 polymer ?
#
loop_
_entity_poly.entity_id
_entity_poly.type
_entity_poly.pdbx_seq_one_letter_code
_entity_poly.pdbx_strand_id
1 'polypeptide(L)'
;MYRHIQSLSHLEAVGIDCHIGSQLTSTAPFSDALDRVLAMIDQLAAEGTTLSHIDIGGGLGVCYRDETPPTPAEYAAVLLPRLKARGLKVYMEPGRAIAATAGVLLTRVEFLKPTEYKHFAVIDAAMNDLIRPALYSAWMDIVPVTPRSEDTPSECYDIVGPVCETGDFLGKNRDLRLVAGDLLAVTGAGAYGFV
;
A
#
# COMPACT_ATOMS: atom_id res chain seq x y z
N MET A 1 -0.91 -26.26 -16.78
CA MET A 1 -1.60 -26.44 -15.48
C MET A 1 -3.05 -26.87 -15.70
N TYR A 2 -3.94 -26.10 -16.30
CA TYR A 2 -5.39 -26.40 -16.43
C TYR A 2 -5.67 -27.75 -17.11
N ARG A 3 -5.01 -28.07 -18.23
CA ARG A 3 -5.12 -29.40 -18.88
C ARG A 3 -4.76 -30.57 -17.95
N HIS A 4 -3.78 -30.35 -17.06
CA HIS A 4 -3.41 -31.38 -16.09
C HIS A 4 -4.49 -31.54 -15.01
N ILE A 5 -5.08 -30.42 -14.54
CA ILE A 5 -6.21 -30.47 -13.59
C ILE A 5 -7.38 -31.31 -14.17
N GLN A 6 -7.70 -31.13 -15.47
CA GLN A 6 -8.75 -31.91 -16.12
C GLN A 6 -8.52 -33.43 -16.09
N SER A 7 -7.26 -33.86 -15.97
CA SER A 7 -6.92 -35.29 -15.87
C SER A 7 -7.00 -35.87 -14.44
N LEU A 8 -7.26 -35.01 -13.44
CA LEU A 8 -7.27 -35.41 -12.02
C LEU A 8 -8.69 -35.50 -11.49
N SER A 9 -9.05 -36.65 -10.91
CA SER A 9 -10.41 -36.98 -10.48
C SER A 9 -10.92 -36.18 -9.27
N HIS A 10 -10.02 -35.53 -8.52
CA HIS A 10 -10.36 -34.83 -7.28
C HIS A 10 -10.11 -33.33 -7.35
N LEU A 11 -9.85 -32.78 -8.54
CA LEU A 11 -9.64 -31.36 -8.78
C LEU A 11 -10.57 -30.85 -9.86
N GLU A 12 -11.05 -29.62 -9.66
CA GLU A 12 -11.82 -28.88 -10.63
C GLU A 12 -11.24 -27.45 -10.74
N ALA A 13 -11.00 -27.00 -11.97
CA ALA A 13 -10.59 -25.63 -12.22
C ALA A 13 -11.85 -24.75 -12.30
N VAL A 14 -12.05 -23.91 -11.32
CA VAL A 14 -13.28 -23.08 -11.19
C VAL A 14 -13.03 -21.58 -11.43
N GLY A 15 -11.79 -21.13 -11.40
CA GLY A 15 -11.44 -19.72 -11.55
C GLY A 15 -10.02 -19.49 -12.02
N ILE A 16 -9.73 -18.21 -12.27
CA ILE A 16 -8.41 -17.70 -12.58
C ILE A 16 -8.16 -16.43 -11.79
N ASP A 17 -6.94 -16.28 -11.29
CA ASP A 17 -6.48 -15.13 -10.53
C ASP A 17 -5.32 -14.43 -11.23
N CYS A 18 -5.25 -13.08 -11.05
CA CYS A 18 -4.05 -12.33 -11.38
C CYS A 18 -3.86 -11.14 -10.42
N HIS A 19 -2.65 -11.01 -9.88
CA HIS A 19 -2.22 -9.86 -9.11
C HIS A 19 -0.98 -9.23 -9.78
N ILE A 20 -1.12 -8.01 -10.31
CA ILE A 20 -0.12 -7.40 -11.21
C ILE A 20 0.85 -6.44 -10.52
N GLY A 21 0.67 -6.20 -9.25
CA GLY A 21 1.53 -5.29 -8.48
C GLY A 21 0.78 -4.53 -7.40
N SER A 22 1.47 -3.62 -6.76
CA SER A 22 0.97 -2.83 -5.63
C SER A 22 1.26 -1.35 -5.83
N GLN A 23 0.42 -0.48 -5.28
CA GLN A 23 0.55 0.98 -5.38
C GLN A 23 0.52 1.45 -6.86
N LEU A 24 -0.42 0.92 -7.64
CA LEU A 24 -0.62 1.34 -9.02
C LEU A 24 -1.44 2.63 -9.07
N THR A 25 -0.92 3.63 -9.75
CA THR A 25 -1.47 4.99 -9.80
C THR A 25 -2.14 5.31 -11.14
N SER A 26 -2.32 4.30 -12.00
CA SER A 26 -3.05 4.45 -13.26
C SER A 26 -3.91 3.21 -13.54
N THR A 27 -4.95 3.37 -14.37
CA THR A 27 -5.86 2.27 -14.74
C THR A 27 -5.35 1.42 -15.88
N ALA A 28 -4.41 1.90 -16.69
CA ALA A 28 -3.93 1.21 -17.90
C ALA A 28 -3.38 -0.19 -17.62
N PRO A 29 -2.49 -0.42 -16.61
CA PRO A 29 -1.99 -1.77 -16.31
C PRO A 29 -3.08 -2.76 -15.95
N PHE A 30 -4.12 -2.31 -15.23
CA PHE A 30 -5.27 -3.16 -14.89
C PHE A 30 -6.08 -3.55 -16.12
N SER A 31 -6.28 -2.59 -17.05
CA SER A 31 -6.95 -2.84 -18.31
C SER A 31 -6.22 -3.88 -19.15
N ASP A 32 -4.90 -3.71 -19.30
CA ASP A 32 -4.05 -4.62 -20.08
C ASP A 32 -4.00 -6.04 -19.46
N ALA A 33 -3.93 -6.12 -18.14
CA ALA A 33 -3.96 -7.40 -17.43
C ALA A 33 -5.28 -8.10 -17.62
N LEU A 34 -6.40 -7.37 -17.47
CA LEU A 34 -7.74 -7.93 -17.69
C LEU A 34 -7.90 -8.48 -19.10
N ASP A 35 -7.47 -7.75 -20.13
CA ASP A 35 -7.57 -8.20 -21.52
C ASP A 35 -6.80 -9.52 -21.73
N ARG A 36 -5.62 -9.65 -21.16
CA ARG A 36 -4.81 -10.88 -21.22
C ARG A 36 -5.47 -12.05 -20.50
N VAL A 37 -6.04 -11.81 -19.32
CA VAL A 37 -6.74 -12.85 -18.53
C VAL A 37 -8.02 -13.30 -19.25
N LEU A 38 -8.78 -12.35 -19.82
CA LEU A 38 -9.99 -12.68 -20.60
C LEU A 38 -9.65 -13.52 -21.85
N ALA A 39 -8.57 -13.18 -22.55
CA ALA A 39 -8.10 -13.98 -23.68
C ALA A 39 -7.70 -15.42 -23.25
N MET A 40 -7.06 -15.55 -22.08
CA MET A 40 -6.76 -16.88 -21.51
C MET A 40 -8.03 -17.66 -21.14
N ILE A 41 -9.05 -17.01 -20.58
CA ILE A 41 -10.35 -17.63 -20.29
C ILE A 41 -10.98 -18.18 -21.58
N ASP A 42 -10.94 -17.41 -22.68
CA ASP A 42 -11.46 -17.84 -23.98
C ASP A 42 -10.71 -19.06 -24.52
N GLN A 43 -9.38 -19.06 -24.38
CA GLN A 43 -8.56 -20.20 -24.77
C GLN A 43 -8.90 -21.44 -23.93
N LEU A 44 -9.02 -21.31 -22.62
CA LEU A 44 -9.38 -22.40 -21.72
C LEU A 44 -10.76 -22.97 -22.03
N ALA A 45 -11.74 -22.10 -22.33
CA ALA A 45 -13.08 -22.53 -22.74
C ALA A 45 -13.02 -23.33 -24.05
N ALA A 46 -12.24 -22.91 -25.04
CA ALA A 46 -12.02 -23.65 -26.27
C ALA A 46 -11.34 -25.02 -26.06
N GLU A 47 -10.57 -25.15 -24.98
CA GLU A 47 -9.94 -26.40 -24.55
C GLU A 47 -10.82 -27.25 -23.61
N GLY A 48 -12.07 -26.86 -23.37
CA GLY A 48 -13.04 -27.59 -22.55
C GLY A 48 -12.99 -27.28 -21.05
N THR A 49 -12.27 -26.23 -20.62
CA THR A 49 -12.29 -25.75 -19.23
C THR A 49 -13.15 -24.52 -19.10
N THR A 50 -14.31 -24.63 -18.47
CA THR A 50 -15.19 -23.47 -18.21
C THR A 50 -14.98 -22.97 -16.80
N LEU A 51 -14.59 -21.71 -16.68
CA LEU A 51 -14.37 -21.03 -15.39
C LEU A 51 -15.66 -20.32 -14.96
N SER A 52 -15.93 -20.29 -13.66
CA SER A 52 -17.10 -19.63 -13.05
C SER A 52 -16.77 -18.25 -12.48
N HIS A 53 -15.50 -17.98 -12.18
CA HIS A 53 -15.07 -16.71 -11.60
C HIS A 53 -13.69 -16.27 -12.09
N ILE A 54 -13.47 -14.98 -11.93
CA ILE A 54 -12.19 -14.33 -12.12
C ILE A 54 -11.85 -13.54 -10.85
N ASP A 55 -10.62 -13.65 -10.36
CA ASP A 55 -10.05 -12.72 -9.41
C ASP A 55 -9.14 -11.74 -10.17
N ILE A 56 -9.40 -10.46 -10.02
CA ILE A 56 -8.62 -9.40 -10.65
C ILE A 56 -7.55 -8.83 -9.71
N GLY A 57 -7.38 -9.44 -8.55
CA GLY A 57 -6.39 -9.09 -7.56
C GLY A 57 -6.64 -7.76 -6.88
N GLY A 58 -5.56 -7.22 -6.34
CA GLY A 58 -5.51 -5.90 -5.74
C GLY A 58 -4.64 -4.93 -6.53
N GLY A 59 -3.91 -4.09 -5.80
CA GLY A 59 -2.90 -3.21 -6.39
C GLY A 59 -3.32 -1.76 -6.54
N LEU A 60 -4.60 -1.41 -6.39
CA LEU A 60 -5.05 -0.03 -6.44
C LEU A 60 -4.34 0.80 -5.37
N GLY A 61 -3.66 1.86 -5.82
CA GLY A 61 -2.86 2.75 -4.99
C GLY A 61 -3.68 3.71 -4.15
N VAL A 62 -2.98 4.34 -3.21
CA VAL A 62 -3.48 5.48 -2.41
C VAL A 62 -2.48 6.63 -2.50
N CYS A 63 -2.92 7.83 -2.17
CA CYS A 63 -2.04 8.99 -2.05
C CYS A 63 -1.30 8.92 -0.70
N TYR A 64 0.03 8.89 -0.74
CA TYR A 64 0.89 9.03 0.44
C TYR A 64 1.55 10.42 0.50
N ARG A 65 1.79 11.04 -0.65
CA ARG A 65 2.40 12.35 -0.75
C ARG A 65 1.80 13.18 -1.89
N ASP A 66 2.18 12.87 -3.12
CA ASP A 66 1.86 13.64 -4.32
C ASP A 66 1.18 12.78 -5.40
N GLU A 67 0.96 11.49 -5.10
CA GLU A 67 0.36 10.58 -6.04
C GLU A 67 -1.12 10.91 -6.26
N THR A 68 -1.58 10.69 -7.48
CA THR A 68 -2.99 10.85 -7.86
C THR A 68 -3.50 9.50 -8.37
N PRO A 69 -3.75 8.53 -7.48
CA PRO A 69 -4.27 7.23 -7.89
C PRO A 69 -5.71 7.35 -8.38
N PRO A 70 -6.15 6.43 -9.26
CA PRO A 70 -7.53 6.38 -9.67
C PRO A 70 -8.46 6.17 -8.47
N THR A 71 -9.59 6.82 -8.49
CA THR A 71 -10.67 6.54 -7.53
C THR A 71 -11.23 5.14 -7.76
N PRO A 72 -11.87 4.52 -6.76
CA PRO A 72 -12.57 3.25 -6.94
C PRO A 72 -13.61 3.29 -8.07
N ALA A 73 -14.25 4.44 -8.28
CA ALA A 73 -15.23 4.63 -9.37
C ALA A 73 -14.56 4.60 -10.75
N GLU A 74 -13.44 5.29 -10.94
CA GLU A 74 -12.67 5.28 -12.17
C GLU A 74 -12.09 3.90 -12.47
N TYR A 75 -11.55 3.23 -11.45
CA TYR A 75 -11.10 1.85 -11.55
C TYR A 75 -12.23 0.92 -12.01
N ALA A 76 -13.38 0.99 -11.37
CA ALA A 76 -14.55 0.19 -11.73
C ALA A 76 -15.07 0.51 -13.14
N ALA A 77 -15.10 1.78 -13.54
CA ALA A 77 -15.57 2.20 -14.85
C ALA A 77 -14.76 1.59 -16.00
N VAL A 78 -13.47 1.37 -15.81
CA VAL A 78 -12.59 0.76 -16.82
C VAL A 78 -12.80 -0.77 -16.92
N LEU A 79 -13.05 -1.46 -15.82
CA LEU A 79 -13.06 -2.93 -15.77
C LEU A 79 -14.47 -3.53 -15.93
N LEU A 80 -15.46 -2.94 -15.27
CA LEU A 80 -16.81 -3.50 -15.19
C LEU A 80 -17.49 -3.77 -16.53
N PRO A 81 -17.37 -2.92 -17.59
CA PRO A 81 -18.01 -3.21 -18.87
C PRO A 81 -17.58 -4.55 -19.48
N ARG A 82 -16.28 -4.85 -19.41
CA ARG A 82 -15.70 -6.10 -19.93
C ARG A 82 -16.07 -7.31 -19.07
N LEU A 83 -16.05 -7.16 -17.75
CA LEU A 83 -16.39 -8.21 -16.80
C LEU A 83 -17.88 -8.59 -16.88
N LYS A 84 -18.79 -7.60 -16.94
CA LYS A 84 -20.23 -7.82 -17.08
C LYS A 84 -20.59 -8.61 -18.33
N ALA A 85 -19.90 -8.34 -19.44
CA ALA A 85 -20.14 -9.04 -20.71
C ALA A 85 -19.84 -10.54 -20.64
N ARG A 86 -19.07 -11.00 -19.64
CA ARG A 86 -18.65 -12.40 -19.50
C ARG A 86 -19.54 -13.25 -18.59
N GLY A 87 -20.38 -12.64 -17.76
CA GLY A 87 -21.22 -13.37 -16.79
C GLY A 87 -20.44 -14.10 -15.70
N LEU A 88 -19.15 -13.78 -15.54
CA LEU A 88 -18.30 -14.36 -14.49
C LEU A 88 -18.53 -13.66 -13.14
N LYS A 89 -18.42 -14.43 -12.06
CA LYS A 89 -18.31 -13.86 -10.72
C LYS A 89 -16.94 -13.19 -10.57
N VAL A 90 -16.90 -11.98 -10.03
CA VAL A 90 -15.67 -11.20 -9.89
C VAL A 90 -15.28 -11.13 -8.43
N TYR A 91 -14.03 -11.47 -8.14
CA TYR A 91 -13.37 -11.23 -6.87
C TYR A 91 -12.32 -10.14 -7.03
N MET A 92 -12.02 -9.46 -5.93
CA MET A 92 -11.07 -8.34 -5.85
C MET A 92 -10.37 -8.35 -4.50
N GLU A 93 -9.12 -7.90 -4.46
CA GLU A 93 -8.27 -7.88 -3.27
C GLU A 93 -7.72 -6.47 -2.98
N PRO A 94 -8.53 -5.40 -2.86
CA PRO A 94 -8.07 -4.02 -2.78
C PRO A 94 -7.55 -3.65 -1.37
N GLY A 95 -6.68 -4.45 -0.78
CA GLY A 95 -6.21 -4.34 0.61
C GLY A 95 -5.70 -2.95 0.97
N ARG A 96 -4.76 -2.40 0.18
CA ARG A 96 -4.23 -1.05 0.40
C ARG A 96 -5.29 0.03 0.29
N ALA A 97 -6.10 -0.01 -0.75
CA ALA A 97 -7.13 1.00 -0.99
C ALA A 97 -8.19 1.05 0.13
N ILE A 98 -8.44 -0.07 0.81
CA ILE A 98 -9.36 -0.15 1.95
C ILE A 98 -8.68 0.27 3.26
N ALA A 99 -7.48 -0.27 3.53
CA ALA A 99 -6.92 -0.25 4.87
C ALA A 99 -5.87 0.87 5.10
N ALA A 100 -5.16 1.34 4.08
CA ALA A 100 -4.03 2.25 4.28
C ALA A 100 -4.40 3.51 5.07
N THR A 101 -5.45 4.20 4.67
CA THR A 101 -5.90 5.44 5.31
C THR A 101 -6.77 5.23 6.54
N ALA A 102 -7.12 3.98 6.86
CA ALA A 102 -7.93 3.62 8.03
C ALA A 102 -7.11 3.52 9.33
N GLY A 103 -5.77 3.59 9.24
CA GLY A 103 -4.90 3.47 10.41
C GLY A 103 -3.78 4.50 10.43
N VAL A 104 -3.36 4.83 11.64
CA VAL A 104 -2.20 5.65 11.95
C VAL A 104 -1.30 4.92 12.94
N LEU A 105 0.02 5.15 12.87
CA LEU A 105 0.94 4.78 13.92
C LEU A 105 1.15 5.98 14.83
N LEU A 106 0.85 5.83 16.11
CA LEU A 106 1.17 6.83 17.13
C LEU A 106 2.53 6.53 17.73
N THR A 107 3.34 7.56 17.88
CA THR A 107 4.67 7.45 18.49
C THR A 107 4.99 8.71 19.30
N ARG A 108 5.85 8.56 20.29
CA ARG A 108 6.31 9.65 21.17
C ARG A 108 7.72 10.07 20.82
N VAL A 109 7.96 11.37 20.80
CA VAL A 109 9.31 11.93 20.77
C VAL A 109 9.95 11.76 22.14
N GLU A 110 10.91 10.86 22.26
CA GLU A 110 11.62 10.61 23.51
C GLU A 110 12.61 11.72 23.80
N PHE A 111 13.40 12.12 22.79
CA PHE A 111 14.28 13.28 22.89
C PHE A 111 14.67 13.84 21.51
N LEU A 112 15.10 15.09 21.50
CA LEU A 112 15.64 15.76 20.32
C LEU A 112 17.16 15.78 20.42
N LYS A 113 17.83 15.42 19.34
CA LYS A 113 19.29 15.42 19.23
C LYS A 113 19.74 16.38 18.13
N PRO A 114 19.98 17.66 18.45
CA PRO A 114 20.59 18.58 17.50
C PRO A 114 22.06 18.24 17.29
N THR A 115 22.52 18.30 16.04
CA THR A 115 23.93 18.19 15.69
C THR A 115 24.30 19.34 14.73
N GLU A 116 25.58 19.51 14.44
CA GLU A 116 26.06 20.56 13.56
C GLU A 116 25.47 20.45 12.12
N TYR A 117 25.20 19.22 11.66
CA TYR A 117 24.78 18.98 10.27
C TYR A 117 23.33 18.52 10.13
N LYS A 118 22.73 18.01 11.19
CA LYS A 118 21.40 17.39 11.13
C LYS A 118 20.74 17.35 12.50
N HIS A 119 19.41 17.48 12.52
CA HIS A 119 18.63 17.28 13.74
C HIS A 119 17.93 15.92 13.68
N PHE A 120 17.90 15.23 14.81
CA PHE A 120 17.19 13.96 14.96
C PHE A 120 16.09 14.12 16.01
N ALA A 121 14.91 13.61 15.70
CA ALA A 121 13.89 13.33 16.69
C ALA A 121 13.86 11.81 16.91
N VAL A 122 14.31 11.38 18.09
CA VAL A 122 14.29 9.98 18.48
C VAL A 122 12.94 9.67 19.08
N ILE A 123 12.30 8.63 18.56
CA ILE A 123 10.94 8.22 18.91
C ILE A 123 10.93 6.82 19.50
N ASP A 124 9.81 6.43 20.12
CA ASP A 124 9.62 5.09 20.73
C ASP A 124 9.17 4.02 19.72
N ALA A 125 8.74 4.39 18.51
CA ALA A 125 8.48 3.46 17.42
C ALA A 125 9.74 3.20 16.58
N ALA A 126 9.80 2.07 15.89
CA ALA A 126 10.94 1.64 15.11
C ALA A 126 10.54 1.07 13.74
N MET A 127 11.53 0.72 12.93
CA MET A 127 11.30 0.13 11.60
C MET A 127 10.55 -1.21 11.65
N ASN A 128 10.56 -1.94 12.76
CA ASN A 128 9.76 -3.16 12.93
C ASN A 128 8.28 -2.86 13.15
N ASP A 129 7.93 -1.67 13.64
CA ASP A 129 6.54 -1.23 13.78
C ASP A 129 6.00 -0.66 12.47
N LEU A 130 6.87 -0.06 11.66
CA LEU A 130 6.55 0.50 10.35
C LEU A 130 7.72 0.35 9.38
N ILE A 131 7.77 -0.77 8.67
CA ILE A 131 8.92 -1.15 7.84
C ILE A 131 9.04 -0.34 6.53
N ARG A 132 7.96 0.21 6.01
CA ARG A 132 7.92 0.78 4.66
C ARG A 132 8.94 1.89 4.40
N PRO A 133 9.18 2.86 5.29
CA PRO A 133 10.22 3.86 5.09
C PRO A 133 11.62 3.25 4.98
N ALA A 134 11.96 2.32 5.86
CA ALA A 134 13.26 1.68 5.89
C ALA A 134 13.52 0.78 4.67
N LEU A 135 12.55 -0.06 4.31
CA LEU A 135 12.72 -1.09 3.28
C LEU A 135 12.54 -0.55 1.85
N TYR A 136 11.58 0.37 1.66
CA TYR A 136 11.17 0.85 0.34
C TYR A 136 11.47 2.33 0.11
N SER A 137 12.10 3.03 1.06
CA SER A 137 12.20 4.49 1.06
C SER A 137 10.84 5.18 0.87
N ALA A 138 9.77 4.53 1.34
CA ALA A 138 8.42 4.99 1.14
C ALA A 138 8.17 6.26 1.97
N TRP A 139 7.54 7.25 1.34
CA TRP A 139 7.03 8.39 2.07
C TRP A 139 5.83 7.97 2.92
N MET A 140 5.86 8.36 4.20
CA MET A 140 4.72 8.32 5.12
C MET A 140 4.64 9.70 5.74
N ASP A 141 3.49 10.33 5.72
CA ASP A 141 3.35 11.64 6.33
C ASP A 141 3.36 11.54 7.85
N ILE A 142 4.06 12.50 8.49
CA ILE A 142 4.27 12.51 9.94
C ILE A 142 3.81 13.87 10.45
N VAL A 143 2.79 13.86 11.27
CA VAL A 143 2.19 15.10 11.81
C VAL A 143 2.16 15.07 13.34
N PRO A 144 2.37 16.21 14.02
CA PRO A 144 2.13 16.32 15.44
C PRO A 144 0.66 16.09 15.77
N VAL A 145 0.36 15.26 16.78
CA VAL A 145 -1.03 15.07 17.26
C VAL A 145 -1.58 16.36 17.84
N THR A 146 -0.73 17.13 18.52
CA THR A 146 -1.05 18.47 18.98
C THR A 146 -0.06 19.45 18.35
N PRO A 147 -0.47 20.24 17.36
CA PRO A 147 0.39 21.22 16.74
C PRO A 147 0.92 22.24 17.74
N ARG A 148 2.19 22.59 17.63
CA ARG A 148 2.81 23.63 18.43
C ARG A 148 2.56 25.02 17.83
N SER A 149 2.61 26.06 18.69
CA SER A 149 2.52 27.44 18.24
C SER A 149 3.72 27.85 17.41
N GLU A 150 3.59 28.97 16.70
CA GLU A 150 4.66 29.53 15.87
C GLU A 150 5.90 29.99 16.68
N ASP A 151 5.74 30.20 17.99
CA ASP A 151 6.84 30.50 18.90
C ASP A 151 7.81 29.35 19.08
N THR A 152 7.39 28.11 18.82
CA THR A 152 8.28 26.93 18.80
C THR A 152 9.04 26.91 17.48
N PRO A 153 10.39 26.92 17.48
CA PRO A 153 11.17 26.86 16.25
C PRO A 153 10.81 25.66 15.38
N SER A 154 10.72 25.88 14.07
CA SER A 154 10.61 24.81 13.10
C SER A 154 12.00 24.37 12.69
N GLU A 155 12.28 23.07 12.81
CA GLU A 155 13.55 22.47 12.44
C GLU A 155 13.33 21.29 11.50
N CYS A 156 14.35 21.00 10.69
CA CYS A 156 14.32 19.86 9.76
C CYS A 156 14.86 18.61 10.46
N TYR A 157 13.98 17.68 10.79
CA TYR A 157 14.31 16.45 11.52
C TYR A 157 14.37 15.23 10.62
N ASP A 158 15.31 14.31 10.93
CA ASP A 158 15.14 12.89 10.66
C ASP A 158 14.44 12.25 11.88
N ILE A 159 13.34 11.57 11.63
CA ILE A 159 12.56 10.85 12.66
C ILE A 159 13.10 9.43 12.71
N VAL A 160 13.75 9.07 13.81
CA VAL A 160 14.52 7.83 13.96
C VAL A 160 14.06 7.03 15.16
N GLY A 161 14.08 5.71 15.02
CA GLY A 161 13.70 4.79 16.09
C GLY A 161 14.88 4.41 17.00
N PRO A 162 14.64 3.54 17.99
CA PRO A 162 15.63 3.09 18.98
C PRO A 162 16.47 1.89 18.53
N VAL A 163 16.20 1.29 17.35
CA VAL A 163 16.94 0.11 16.89
C VAL A 163 18.35 0.52 16.47
N CYS A 164 19.35 -0.28 16.87
CA CYS A 164 20.76 -0.04 16.52
C CYS A 164 21.03 -0.45 15.05
N GLU A 165 20.37 0.23 14.12
CA GLU A 165 20.46 0.01 12.68
C GLU A 165 20.34 1.36 11.96
N THR A 166 21.22 1.61 11.00
CA THR A 166 21.23 2.86 10.22
C THR A 166 19.93 3.08 9.44
N GLY A 167 19.26 1.98 9.10
CA GLY A 167 17.96 1.98 8.42
C GLY A 167 16.75 2.28 9.32
N ASP A 168 16.94 2.42 10.64
CA ASP A 168 15.83 2.66 11.58
C ASP A 168 15.37 4.11 11.56
N PHE A 169 14.65 4.46 10.51
CA PHE A 169 13.99 5.75 10.39
C PHE A 169 12.55 5.59 9.87
N LEU A 170 11.67 6.46 10.33
CA LEU A 170 10.29 6.56 9.87
C LEU A 170 10.08 7.70 8.88
N GLY A 171 10.96 8.71 8.93
CA GLY A 171 10.94 9.80 7.96
C GLY A 171 12.23 10.61 8.00
N LYS A 172 12.62 11.13 6.84
CA LYS A 172 13.79 12.00 6.69
C LYS A 172 13.37 13.38 6.21
N ASN A 173 14.11 14.41 6.65
CA ASN A 173 13.94 15.80 6.26
C ASN A 173 12.49 16.26 6.48
N ARG A 174 12.04 16.19 7.74
CA ARG A 174 10.69 16.61 8.15
C ARG A 174 10.76 17.95 8.85
N ASP A 175 10.17 18.98 8.26
CA ASP A 175 10.06 20.31 8.87
C ASP A 175 8.94 20.28 9.91
N LEU A 176 9.31 20.25 11.19
CA LEU A 176 8.39 20.08 12.31
C LEU A 176 8.77 21.02 13.48
N ARG A 177 7.76 21.37 14.28
CA ARG A 177 7.90 22.08 15.54
C ARG A 177 7.71 21.07 16.67
N LEU A 178 8.79 20.65 17.31
CA LEU A 178 8.78 19.56 18.28
C LEU A 178 9.43 19.95 19.60
N VAL A 179 8.94 19.33 20.66
CA VAL A 179 9.64 19.22 21.95
C VAL A 179 9.61 17.74 22.39
N ALA A 180 10.52 17.36 23.28
CA ALA A 180 10.50 16.03 23.88
C ALA A 180 9.15 15.78 24.58
N GLY A 181 8.62 14.59 24.41
CA GLY A 181 7.31 14.17 24.93
C GLY A 181 6.14 14.38 23.96
N ASP A 182 6.34 15.07 22.81
CA ASP A 182 5.29 15.23 21.81
C ASP A 182 4.87 13.88 21.21
N LEU A 183 3.57 13.78 20.89
CA LEU A 183 3.03 12.66 20.14
C LEU A 183 2.99 13.01 18.65
N LEU A 184 3.48 12.08 17.84
CA LEU A 184 3.41 12.13 16.38
C LEU A 184 2.45 11.05 15.88
N ALA A 185 1.74 11.35 14.81
CA ALA A 185 0.96 10.40 14.05
C ALA A 185 1.62 10.20 12.67
N VAL A 186 1.99 8.96 12.37
CA VAL A 186 2.38 8.58 11.00
C VAL A 186 1.13 8.10 10.29
N THR A 187 0.72 8.83 9.25
CA THR A 187 -0.55 8.57 8.54
C THR A 187 -0.39 7.50 7.46
N GLY A 188 -1.50 6.95 7.00
CA GLY A 188 -1.49 5.91 5.98
C GLY A 188 -0.87 4.57 6.44
N ALA A 189 -0.79 4.33 7.75
CA ALA A 189 -0.14 3.15 8.33
C ALA A 189 -1.06 1.92 8.44
N GLY A 190 -2.33 2.02 8.02
CA GLY A 190 -3.30 0.94 8.17
C GLY A 190 -3.07 -0.28 7.26
N ALA A 191 -2.19 -0.18 6.27
CA ALA A 191 -1.83 -1.30 5.40
C ALA A 191 -0.31 -1.44 5.27
N TYR A 192 0.19 -2.67 5.41
CA TYR A 192 1.61 -3.04 5.21
C TYR A 192 2.58 -2.24 6.09
N GLY A 193 2.14 -1.80 7.24
CA GLY A 193 2.94 -1.07 8.23
C GLY A 193 3.73 -2.03 9.09
N PHE A 194 3.04 -2.71 9.98
CA PHE A 194 3.62 -3.73 10.86
C PHE A 194 3.97 -5.01 10.09
N VAL A 195 5.10 -5.62 10.44
CA VAL A 195 5.60 -6.88 9.84
C VAL A 195 6.11 -7.85 10.89
#